data_f6a83cb0acf65ed48291d636812ffc61
#
_entry.id   f6a83cb0acf65ed48291d636812ffc61
#
_cell.length_a   1.000
_cell.length_b   1.000
_cell.length_c   1.000
_cell.angle_alpha   90.00
_cell.angle_beta   90.00
_cell.angle_gamma   90.00
#
_symmetry.space_group_name_H-M   'P 1'
#
loop_
_entity.id
_entity.type
_entity.pdbx_description
1 polymer ?
#
loop_
_entity_poly.entity_id
_entity_poly.type
_entity_poly.pdbx_seq_one_letter_code
_entity_poly.pdbx_strand_id
1 'polypeptide(L)'
;MTSGGSRDYQMFPTLDPHQVDTAKRFADGNLRYFQPGETIFSVGDKHIPAWLVLEGSMDVVRHDGLSGEVMVTSHVAGQFSGEVSQLSGRPSLAGGRAGSGGCAAFSFDAPHLRSLIIGSADIGEIVMRAFILRRVALIDEGGAGSVLIGKPGSQNLVRLQGFLARSGYPYVVLDADADGEGRELVDRLGIQIGELPLMVCPAGTVLKDPTDREAAIYLGVTPDLVHGAIYDVAIVGAGPAGLAAAVYAASEGLHVLAIDERSAGGQAGASTRIENYLGFPAGISGQALAGRAFNQALKFGAEIAYPLGVRNLANAPSPGGAGAVLKLQLDDGQSVDARTVVIASGARYRRPPITNIADFEGNGVSYWASPIEAKLCEGEEVVLVGGGNSAGQAIAFLAQRVRKLHVVVRRALADTMSSYLIDRIAALPNVEIHVGSEIVELEGDRATGLTGAMMRDRSSGAERVFDIRHLFLFIGADPNTAWIASPVAVDDKGFVLTGRPDPGGRPVLPLETSSAGVFAIGDARSGSTKRVAAAVGEGAAVVSQIHEYLSRAAPNIRTAS
;
A
#
# COMPACT_ATOMS: atom_id res chain seq x y z
N MET A 1 23.24 -21.61 -5.50
CA MET A 1 23.71 -21.14 -6.80
C MET A 1 22.70 -20.12 -7.30
N THR A 2 23.07 -18.88 -7.24
CA THR A 2 22.24 -17.69 -7.39
C THR A 2 21.93 -17.40 -8.85
N SER A 3 20.65 -17.26 -9.18
CA SER A 3 20.14 -16.84 -10.50
C SER A 3 20.33 -15.32 -10.77
N GLY A 4 21.42 -14.73 -10.28
CA GLY A 4 21.68 -13.28 -10.32
C GLY A 4 22.05 -12.70 -11.70
N GLY A 5 22.50 -13.50 -12.67
CA GLY A 5 23.10 -12.98 -13.90
C GLY A 5 22.17 -12.44 -14.99
N SER A 6 20.85 -12.62 -14.90
CA SER A 6 19.93 -12.36 -16.03
C SER A 6 19.24 -10.99 -16.01
N ARG A 7 19.28 -10.23 -14.91
CA ARG A 7 18.55 -8.94 -14.78
C ARG A 7 19.43 -7.72 -14.46
N ASP A 8 20.72 -7.90 -14.21
CA ASP A 8 21.63 -6.82 -13.82
C ASP A 8 21.70 -5.71 -14.86
N TYR A 9 21.70 -6.05 -16.16
CA TYR A 9 21.66 -5.06 -17.25
C TYR A 9 20.37 -4.23 -17.30
N GLN A 10 19.26 -4.76 -16.77
CA GLN A 10 17.99 -4.01 -16.67
C GLN A 10 17.92 -3.17 -15.39
N MET A 11 18.60 -3.61 -14.35
CA MET A 11 18.67 -2.89 -13.07
C MET A 11 19.66 -1.73 -13.13
N PHE A 12 20.78 -1.90 -13.87
CA PHE A 12 21.83 -0.89 -14.02
C PHE A 12 22.11 -0.60 -15.52
N PRO A 13 21.08 -0.13 -16.27
CA PRO A 13 21.21 0.14 -17.70
C PRO A 13 22.14 1.31 -17.95
N THR A 14 22.87 1.26 -19.07
CA THR A 14 23.66 2.38 -19.57
C THR A 14 22.93 2.97 -20.78
N LEU A 15 22.65 4.26 -20.74
CA LEU A 15 22.07 5.01 -21.84
C LEU A 15 23.11 5.18 -22.95
N ASP A 16 22.66 5.12 -24.18
CA ASP A 16 23.52 5.45 -25.33
C ASP A 16 23.76 6.98 -25.42
N PRO A 17 24.75 7.44 -26.23
CA PRO A 17 25.08 8.87 -26.35
C PRO A 17 23.90 9.75 -26.77
N HIS A 18 23.00 9.27 -27.65
CA HIS A 18 21.82 10.01 -28.08
C HIS A 18 20.79 10.15 -26.95
N GLN A 19 20.59 9.08 -26.18
CA GLN A 19 19.72 9.08 -25.00
C GLN A 19 20.27 9.99 -23.90
N VAL A 20 21.59 9.99 -23.69
CA VAL A 20 22.26 10.92 -22.75
C VAL A 20 22.03 12.36 -23.17
N ASP A 21 22.20 12.71 -24.45
CA ASP A 21 21.98 14.08 -24.94
C ASP A 21 20.51 14.50 -24.88
N THR A 22 19.59 13.57 -25.07
CA THR A 22 18.15 13.80 -24.86
C THR A 22 17.85 14.05 -23.39
N ALA A 23 18.37 13.21 -22.48
CA ALA A 23 18.14 13.33 -21.04
C ALA A 23 18.63 14.66 -20.48
N LYS A 24 19.80 15.16 -20.90
CA LYS A 24 20.35 16.45 -20.47
C LYS A 24 19.40 17.64 -20.62
N ARG A 25 18.49 17.58 -21.60
CA ARG A 25 17.49 18.66 -21.84
C ARG A 25 16.47 18.78 -20.74
N PHE A 26 16.32 17.72 -19.94
CA PHE A 26 15.38 17.65 -18.83
C PHE A 26 16.05 17.84 -17.46
N ALA A 27 17.37 18.06 -17.41
CA ALA A 27 18.09 18.26 -16.15
C ALA A 27 17.61 19.51 -15.41
N ASP A 28 17.67 19.50 -14.08
CA ASP A 28 17.25 20.63 -13.21
C ASP A 28 18.31 21.74 -13.09
N GLY A 29 19.43 21.63 -13.80
CA GLY A 29 20.50 22.61 -13.76
C GLY A 29 21.74 22.19 -14.57
N ASN A 30 22.86 22.83 -14.25
CA ASN A 30 24.13 22.59 -14.92
C ASN A 30 24.81 21.32 -14.39
N LEU A 31 25.78 20.82 -15.19
CA LEU A 31 26.65 19.71 -14.79
C LEU A 31 27.36 20.04 -13.47
N ARG A 32 27.27 19.14 -12.50
CA ARG A 32 27.93 19.26 -11.19
C ARG A 32 29.14 18.34 -11.14
N TYR A 33 30.20 18.84 -10.49
CA TYR A 33 31.48 18.13 -10.32
C TYR A 33 31.68 17.86 -8.83
N PHE A 34 32.02 16.62 -8.51
CA PHE A 34 32.28 16.14 -7.15
C PHE A 34 33.70 15.59 -7.07
N GLN A 35 34.43 15.98 -6.02
CA GLN A 35 35.78 15.51 -5.76
C GLN A 35 35.79 14.03 -5.36
N PRO A 36 36.91 13.28 -5.56
CA PRO A 36 37.03 11.91 -5.11
C PRO A 36 36.60 11.71 -3.65
N GLY A 37 35.66 10.79 -3.41
CA GLY A 37 35.13 10.50 -2.08
C GLY A 37 34.13 11.50 -1.52
N GLU A 38 33.82 12.59 -2.22
CA GLU A 38 32.84 13.61 -1.77
C GLU A 38 31.44 12.99 -1.65
N THR A 39 30.76 13.25 -0.52
CA THR A 39 29.38 12.83 -0.29
C THR A 39 28.43 13.64 -1.16
N ILE A 40 27.62 12.96 -1.97
CA ILE A 40 26.62 13.57 -2.87
C ILE A 40 25.25 13.63 -2.16
N PHE A 41 24.89 12.58 -1.43
CA PHE A 41 23.72 12.51 -0.58
C PHE A 41 23.90 11.44 0.51
N SER A 42 23.14 11.55 1.60
CA SER A 42 23.20 10.64 2.74
C SER A 42 21.92 9.81 2.88
N VAL A 43 22.03 8.70 3.61
CA VAL A 43 20.83 7.92 4.03
C VAL A 43 19.90 8.82 4.84
N GLY A 44 18.60 8.81 4.53
CA GLY A 44 17.59 9.61 5.20
C GLY A 44 17.38 11.02 4.62
N ASP A 45 18.23 11.49 3.70
CA ASP A 45 18.00 12.76 3.02
C ASP A 45 16.71 12.71 2.19
N LYS A 46 15.87 13.75 2.31
CA LYS A 46 14.62 13.91 1.54
C LYS A 46 14.86 14.69 0.25
N HIS A 47 13.98 14.49 -0.74
CA HIS A 47 13.99 15.23 -2.01
C HIS A 47 15.29 15.11 -2.79
N ILE A 48 16.00 13.98 -2.65
CA ILE A 48 17.23 13.75 -3.41
C ILE A 48 16.90 13.61 -4.89
N PRO A 49 17.64 14.33 -5.79
CA PRO A 49 17.49 14.15 -7.22
C PRO A 49 18.02 12.78 -7.68
N ALA A 50 17.52 12.26 -8.79
CA ALA A 50 18.24 11.25 -9.55
C ALA A 50 19.45 11.89 -10.26
N TRP A 51 20.53 11.13 -10.44
CA TRP A 51 21.75 11.63 -11.06
C TRP A 51 22.09 10.82 -12.31
N LEU A 52 22.35 11.49 -13.42
CA LEU A 52 22.93 10.91 -14.62
C LEU A 52 24.44 11.15 -14.60
N VAL A 53 25.22 10.10 -14.42
CA VAL A 53 26.68 10.18 -14.40
C VAL A 53 27.20 10.38 -15.83
N LEU A 54 28.10 11.36 -16.05
CA LEU A 54 28.75 11.61 -17.34
C LEU A 54 30.22 11.24 -17.33
N GLU A 55 30.91 11.48 -16.20
CA GLU A 55 32.34 11.20 -16.04
C GLU A 55 32.59 10.64 -14.64
N GLY A 56 33.60 9.81 -14.49
CA GLY A 56 33.94 9.15 -13.23
C GLY A 56 32.89 8.13 -12.79
N SER A 57 32.65 8.04 -11.49
CA SER A 57 31.66 7.13 -10.94
C SER A 57 30.97 7.68 -9.68
N MET A 58 29.77 7.16 -9.38
CA MET A 58 29.03 7.41 -8.15
C MET A 58 28.83 6.08 -7.43
N ASP A 59 29.45 5.93 -6.29
CA ASP A 59 29.35 4.77 -5.42
C ASP A 59 28.11 4.90 -4.53
N VAL A 60 27.24 3.91 -4.56
CA VAL A 60 26.04 3.82 -3.72
C VAL A 60 26.34 2.86 -2.58
N VAL A 61 26.16 3.35 -1.36
CA VAL A 61 26.40 2.60 -0.12
C VAL A 61 25.13 2.53 0.73
N ARG A 62 24.98 1.45 1.48
CA ARG A 62 23.87 1.29 2.44
C ARG A 62 24.40 0.77 3.78
N HIS A 63 23.63 0.95 4.84
CA HIS A 63 23.84 0.20 6.07
C HIS A 63 23.23 -1.20 5.95
N ASP A 64 23.96 -2.22 6.35
CA ASP A 64 23.49 -3.61 6.38
C ASP A 64 23.14 -3.98 7.82
N GLY A 65 21.85 -3.97 8.15
CA GLY A 65 21.37 -4.23 9.49
C GLY A 65 21.96 -3.26 10.53
N LEU A 66 22.58 -3.79 11.58
CA LEU A 66 23.31 -3.03 12.62
C LEU A 66 24.81 -2.93 12.31
N SER A 67 25.30 -3.59 11.28
CA SER A 67 26.70 -3.64 10.85
C SER A 67 27.01 -2.47 9.91
N GLY A 68 28.28 -2.24 9.60
CA GLY A 68 28.77 -1.08 8.86
C GLY A 68 28.24 -0.88 7.44
N GLU A 69 28.82 0.09 6.72
CA GLU A 69 28.48 0.39 5.33
C GLU A 69 28.87 -0.73 4.37
N VAL A 70 27.96 -1.08 3.46
CA VAL A 70 28.18 -2.02 2.36
C VAL A 70 27.96 -1.30 1.04
N MET A 71 28.88 -1.50 0.08
CA MET A 71 28.71 -0.98 -1.26
C MET A 71 27.65 -1.79 -2.01
N VAL A 72 26.62 -1.12 -2.51
CA VAL A 72 25.54 -1.72 -3.31
C VAL A 72 25.92 -1.80 -4.77
N THR A 73 26.39 -0.69 -5.33
CA THR A 73 26.76 -0.56 -6.74
C THR A 73 27.61 0.69 -6.96
N SER A 74 28.24 0.77 -8.13
CA SER A 74 28.92 1.97 -8.61
C SER A 74 28.34 2.34 -9.98
N HIS A 75 27.67 3.49 -10.06
CA HIS A 75 27.15 4.02 -11.33
C HIS A 75 28.28 4.68 -12.10
N VAL A 76 28.42 4.31 -13.36
CA VAL A 76 29.42 4.86 -14.28
C VAL A 76 28.76 5.74 -15.35
N ALA A 77 29.57 6.34 -16.23
CA ALA A 77 29.10 7.21 -17.32
C ALA A 77 27.95 6.57 -18.12
N GLY A 78 26.89 7.32 -18.34
CA GLY A 78 25.65 6.91 -19.01
C GLY A 78 24.64 6.19 -18.10
N GLN A 79 24.93 6.01 -16.81
CA GLN A 79 24.01 5.37 -15.87
C GLN A 79 23.30 6.39 -14.96
N PHE A 80 22.04 6.09 -14.64
CA PHE A 80 21.25 6.82 -13.64
C PHE A 80 21.37 6.21 -12.26
N SER A 81 21.59 7.05 -11.24
CA SER A 81 21.37 6.69 -9.83
C SER A 81 19.88 6.81 -9.47
N GLY A 82 19.53 6.27 -8.32
CA GLY A 82 18.19 6.46 -7.75
C GLY A 82 17.29 5.23 -7.86
N GLU A 83 16.12 5.33 -7.24
CA GLU A 83 15.03 4.35 -7.26
C GLU A 83 13.67 5.09 -7.21
N VAL A 84 12.55 4.41 -7.01
CA VAL A 84 11.20 4.99 -7.08
C VAL A 84 10.97 6.16 -6.10
N SER A 85 11.70 6.22 -4.97
CA SER A 85 11.55 7.30 -3.98
C SER A 85 11.88 8.68 -4.53
N GLN A 86 12.74 8.80 -5.55
CA GLN A 86 13.03 10.08 -6.20
C GLN A 86 11.80 10.72 -6.88
N LEU A 87 10.80 9.93 -7.26
CA LEU A 87 9.54 10.46 -7.81
C LEU A 87 8.64 11.08 -6.75
N SER A 88 8.79 10.69 -5.48
CA SER A 88 7.94 11.09 -4.35
C SER A 88 8.63 11.96 -3.31
N GLY A 89 9.93 12.22 -3.45
CA GLY A 89 10.70 12.98 -2.46
C GLY A 89 10.92 12.28 -1.12
N ARG A 90 10.65 10.96 -1.04
CA ARG A 90 10.85 10.16 0.18
C ARG A 90 12.33 10.09 0.56
N PRO A 91 12.63 9.87 1.87
CA PRO A 91 14.01 9.69 2.33
C PRO A 91 14.72 8.57 1.59
N SER A 92 16.02 8.79 1.30
CA SER A 92 16.86 7.80 0.67
C SER A 92 17.17 6.64 1.61
N LEU A 93 17.11 5.43 1.07
CA LEU A 93 17.53 4.20 1.76
C LEU A 93 19.05 3.95 1.67
N ALA A 94 19.73 4.70 0.80
CA ALA A 94 21.16 4.56 0.55
C ALA A 94 21.83 5.93 0.51
N GLY A 95 23.13 5.98 0.75
CA GLY A 95 23.98 7.14 0.52
C GLY A 95 24.67 7.06 -0.85
N GLY A 96 25.11 8.20 -1.37
CA GLY A 96 25.89 8.30 -2.60
C GLY A 96 27.13 9.16 -2.41
N ARG A 97 28.27 8.70 -2.93
CA ARG A 97 29.55 9.45 -2.91
C ARG A 97 30.25 9.34 -4.25
N ALA A 98 31.05 10.31 -4.58
CA ALA A 98 31.89 10.26 -5.76
C ALA A 98 32.94 9.14 -5.61
N GLY A 99 33.17 8.38 -6.67
CA GLY A 99 34.19 7.34 -6.67
C GLY A 99 35.62 7.90 -6.61
N SER A 100 36.62 7.01 -6.65
CA SER A 100 38.04 7.37 -6.51
C SER A 100 38.58 8.32 -7.59
N GLY A 101 37.91 8.41 -8.75
CA GLY A 101 38.23 9.34 -9.84
C GLY A 101 37.38 10.63 -9.82
N GLY A 102 36.56 10.85 -8.80
CA GLY A 102 35.54 11.89 -8.79
C GLY A 102 34.29 11.52 -9.59
N CYS A 103 33.35 12.46 -9.70
CA CYS A 103 32.11 12.25 -10.45
C CYS A 103 31.65 13.57 -11.09
N ALA A 104 31.26 13.53 -12.35
CA ALA A 104 30.52 14.61 -12.99
C ALA A 104 29.14 14.10 -13.41
N ALA A 105 28.07 14.76 -12.95
CA ALA A 105 26.70 14.30 -13.15
C ALA A 105 25.70 15.44 -13.29
N PHE A 106 24.62 15.19 -14.03
CA PHE A 106 23.41 16.01 -14.05
C PHE A 106 22.41 15.51 -13.01
N SER A 107 21.74 16.46 -12.34
CA SER A 107 20.65 16.20 -11.40
C SER A 107 19.29 16.30 -12.08
N PHE A 108 18.33 15.53 -11.53
CA PHE A 108 16.93 15.53 -11.93
C PHE A 108 16.10 15.45 -10.65
N ASP A 109 15.58 16.59 -10.20
CA ASP A 109 14.59 16.60 -9.13
C ASP A 109 13.29 15.90 -9.57
N ALA A 110 12.33 15.71 -8.66
CA ALA A 110 11.14 14.94 -8.96
C ALA A 110 10.31 15.51 -10.16
N PRO A 111 10.09 16.82 -10.32
CA PRO A 111 9.45 17.40 -11.50
C PRO A 111 10.20 17.15 -12.82
N HIS A 112 11.52 17.38 -12.83
CA HIS A 112 12.36 17.19 -14.03
C HIS A 112 12.47 15.72 -14.40
N LEU A 113 12.61 14.85 -13.40
CA LEU A 113 12.63 13.40 -13.61
C LEU A 113 11.30 12.90 -14.22
N ARG A 114 10.16 13.36 -13.71
CA ARG A 114 8.85 13.04 -14.30
C ARG A 114 8.72 13.55 -15.74
N SER A 115 9.20 14.78 -15.99
CA SER A 115 9.19 15.34 -17.34
C SER A 115 10.02 14.52 -18.32
N LEU A 116 11.21 14.02 -17.90
CA LEU A 116 12.03 13.11 -18.70
C LEU A 116 11.30 11.79 -18.98
N ILE A 117 10.74 11.16 -17.92
CA ILE A 117 10.07 9.84 -18.03
C ILE A 117 8.83 9.91 -18.92
N ILE A 118 8.10 11.03 -18.92
CA ILE A 118 6.90 11.22 -19.74
C ILE A 118 7.28 11.71 -21.14
N GLY A 119 8.24 12.63 -21.23
CA GLY A 119 8.61 13.29 -22.49
C GLY A 119 9.48 12.44 -23.43
N SER A 120 10.16 11.40 -22.91
CA SER A 120 10.97 10.47 -23.72
C SER A 120 10.59 9.04 -23.36
N ALA A 121 9.75 8.41 -24.18
CA ALA A 121 9.15 7.11 -23.88
C ALA A 121 10.20 5.99 -23.73
N ASP A 122 11.24 5.97 -24.56
CA ASP A 122 12.32 4.99 -24.52
C ASP A 122 13.20 5.13 -23.26
N ILE A 123 13.63 6.36 -22.93
CA ILE A 123 14.39 6.63 -21.70
C ILE A 123 13.50 6.37 -20.47
N GLY A 124 12.24 6.83 -20.53
CA GLY A 124 11.26 6.64 -19.46
C GLY A 124 11.02 5.16 -19.13
N GLU A 125 10.94 4.29 -20.14
CA GLU A 125 10.83 2.84 -19.94
C GLU A 125 12.08 2.26 -19.26
N ILE A 126 13.28 2.65 -19.73
CA ILE A 126 14.56 2.18 -19.18
C ILE A 126 14.68 2.59 -17.70
N VAL A 127 14.47 3.88 -17.39
CA VAL A 127 14.64 4.44 -16.05
C VAL A 127 13.59 3.86 -15.08
N MET A 128 12.30 3.83 -15.47
CA MET A 128 11.25 3.27 -14.62
C MET A 128 11.44 1.79 -14.34
N ARG A 129 11.84 1.01 -15.34
CA ARG A 129 12.15 -0.41 -15.16
C ARG A 129 13.31 -0.61 -14.19
N ALA A 130 14.40 0.14 -14.34
CA ALA A 130 15.55 0.09 -13.45
C ALA A 130 15.14 0.46 -12.01
N PHE A 131 14.40 1.53 -11.81
CA PHE A 131 13.95 1.98 -10.50
C PHE A 131 13.06 0.95 -9.80
N ILE A 132 12.11 0.34 -10.52
CA ILE A 132 11.24 -0.71 -9.97
C ILE A 132 12.09 -1.94 -9.58
N LEU A 133 13.01 -2.37 -10.44
CA LEU A 133 13.86 -3.54 -10.16
C LEU A 133 14.77 -3.30 -8.95
N ARG A 134 15.38 -2.12 -8.83
CA ARG A 134 16.19 -1.72 -7.67
C ARG A 134 15.36 -1.75 -6.39
N ARG A 135 14.13 -1.21 -6.42
CA ARG A 135 13.23 -1.23 -5.26
C ARG A 135 12.87 -2.66 -4.85
N VAL A 136 12.58 -3.53 -5.81
CA VAL A 136 12.30 -4.95 -5.54
C VAL A 136 13.52 -5.64 -4.92
N ALA A 137 14.71 -5.41 -5.47
CA ALA A 137 15.96 -5.99 -4.93
C ALA A 137 16.21 -5.53 -3.47
N LEU A 138 16.02 -4.24 -3.17
CA LEU A 138 16.14 -3.71 -1.80
C LEU A 138 15.16 -4.37 -0.83
N ILE A 139 13.93 -4.66 -1.28
CA ILE A 139 12.92 -5.34 -0.46
C ILE A 139 13.29 -6.81 -0.24
N ASP A 140 13.71 -7.51 -1.28
CA ASP A 140 14.03 -8.94 -1.23
C ASP A 140 15.30 -9.21 -0.40
N GLU A 141 16.30 -8.34 -0.48
CA GLU A 141 17.55 -8.46 0.27
C GLU A 141 17.40 -8.01 1.74
N GLY A 142 16.42 -7.17 2.07
CA GLY A 142 16.12 -6.68 3.42
C GLY A 142 17.17 -5.73 4.04
N GLY A 143 18.42 -5.78 3.60
CA GLY A 143 19.56 -5.14 4.25
C GLY A 143 19.56 -3.60 4.29
N ALA A 144 18.86 -2.93 3.37
CA ALA A 144 18.82 -1.45 3.28
C ALA A 144 17.67 -0.81 4.06
N GLY A 145 16.91 -1.60 4.81
CA GLY A 145 15.69 -1.14 5.48
C GLY A 145 15.86 -0.91 6.98
N SER A 146 14.73 -0.98 7.66
CA SER A 146 14.70 -0.93 9.12
C SER A 146 15.03 -2.29 9.72
N VAL A 147 15.63 -2.29 10.91
CA VAL A 147 15.79 -3.50 11.73
C VAL A 147 14.70 -3.50 12.79
N LEU A 148 13.88 -4.54 12.80
CA LEU A 148 12.88 -4.80 13.83
C LEU A 148 13.45 -5.79 14.84
N ILE A 149 13.40 -5.46 16.13
CA ILE A 149 13.88 -6.34 17.18
C ILE A 149 12.72 -6.60 18.14
N GLY A 150 12.33 -7.86 18.29
CA GLY A 150 11.20 -8.20 19.13
C GLY A 150 10.98 -9.70 19.25
N LYS A 151 10.05 -10.09 20.09
CA LYS A 151 9.70 -11.49 20.28
C LYS A 151 8.93 -12.01 19.06
N PRO A 152 9.37 -13.09 18.41
CA PRO A 152 8.67 -13.68 17.27
C PRO A 152 7.21 -13.96 17.59
N GLY A 153 6.30 -13.57 16.68
CA GLY A 153 4.86 -13.77 16.82
C GLY A 153 4.15 -12.79 17.77
N SER A 154 4.84 -11.86 18.43
CA SER A 154 4.16 -10.83 19.22
C SER A 154 3.30 -9.90 18.35
N GLN A 155 2.13 -9.51 18.88
CA GLN A 155 1.12 -8.73 18.15
C GLN A 155 1.70 -7.45 17.51
N ASN A 156 2.48 -6.67 18.28
CA ASN A 156 3.04 -5.41 17.79
C ASN A 156 4.14 -5.63 16.74
N LEU A 157 4.96 -6.68 16.88
CA LEU A 157 5.95 -7.03 15.86
C LEU A 157 5.28 -7.44 14.55
N VAL A 158 4.27 -8.32 14.60
CA VAL A 158 3.50 -8.77 13.42
C VAL A 158 2.77 -7.60 12.76
N ARG A 159 2.17 -6.70 13.55
CA ARG A 159 1.55 -5.46 13.05
C ARG A 159 2.54 -4.62 12.26
N LEU A 160 3.71 -4.36 12.84
CA LEU A 160 4.74 -3.49 12.26
C LEU A 160 5.35 -4.14 10.99
N GLN A 161 5.64 -5.45 11.02
CA GLN A 161 6.05 -6.21 9.84
C GLN A 161 5.01 -6.10 8.71
N GLY A 162 3.73 -6.30 9.06
CA GLY A 162 2.62 -6.18 8.11
C GLY A 162 2.52 -4.78 7.50
N PHE A 163 2.71 -3.73 8.30
CA PHE A 163 2.74 -2.34 7.81
C PHE A 163 3.90 -2.11 6.84
N LEU A 164 5.13 -2.47 7.20
CA LEU A 164 6.31 -2.28 6.35
C LEU A 164 6.20 -3.08 5.05
N ALA A 165 5.78 -4.35 5.12
CA ALA A 165 5.57 -5.20 3.96
C ALA A 165 4.55 -4.60 2.97
N ARG A 166 3.38 -4.16 3.46
CA ARG A 166 2.35 -3.53 2.61
C ARG A 166 2.81 -2.20 2.03
N SER A 167 3.64 -1.45 2.77
CA SER A 167 4.23 -0.20 2.29
C SER A 167 5.36 -0.40 1.28
N GLY A 168 5.75 -1.66 1.00
CA GLY A 168 6.91 -1.98 0.16
C GLY A 168 8.19 -1.42 0.74
N TYR A 169 8.33 -1.45 2.07
CA TYR A 169 9.49 -0.95 2.78
C TYR A 169 10.35 -2.12 3.26
N PRO A 170 11.66 -2.16 2.92
CA PRO A 170 12.54 -3.25 3.30
C PRO A 170 12.77 -3.28 4.83
N TYR A 171 12.81 -4.48 5.41
CA TYR A 171 13.12 -4.66 6.82
C TYR A 171 13.75 -6.03 7.10
N VAL A 172 14.49 -6.11 8.19
CA VAL A 172 15.03 -7.34 8.76
C VAL A 172 14.45 -7.52 10.17
N VAL A 173 14.25 -8.76 10.60
CA VAL A 173 13.76 -9.07 11.95
C VAL A 173 14.82 -9.82 12.72
N LEU A 174 15.14 -9.32 13.91
CA LEU A 174 16.00 -9.96 14.89
C LEU A 174 15.17 -10.37 16.10
N ASP A 175 15.44 -11.56 16.61
CA ASP A 175 14.81 -12.06 17.84
C ASP A 175 15.44 -11.37 19.06
N ALA A 176 14.61 -10.79 19.93
CA ALA A 176 15.06 -10.12 21.14
C ALA A 176 15.49 -11.10 22.25
N ASP A 177 15.01 -12.35 22.20
CA ASP A 177 15.27 -13.39 23.21
C ASP A 177 16.41 -14.33 22.80
N ALA A 178 16.72 -14.43 21.50
CA ALA A 178 17.79 -15.28 20.99
C ALA A 178 19.16 -14.62 21.14
N ASP A 179 20.20 -15.43 21.41
CA ASP A 179 21.57 -14.93 21.45
C ASP A 179 21.97 -14.35 20.08
N GLY A 180 22.45 -13.11 20.08
CA GLY A 180 22.85 -12.39 18.87
C GLY A 180 22.67 -10.88 18.97
N GLU A 181 22.83 -10.20 17.82
CA GLU A 181 22.82 -8.72 17.71
C GLU A 181 21.55 -8.07 18.27
N GLY A 182 20.39 -8.73 18.12
CA GLY A 182 19.11 -8.23 18.62
C GLY A 182 19.12 -8.09 20.14
N ARG A 183 19.51 -9.17 20.84
CA ARG A 183 19.62 -9.20 22.29
C ARG A 183 20.69 -8.25 22.81
N GLU A 184 21.86 -8.26 22.16
CA GLU A 184 22.95 -7.35 22.54
C GLU A 184 22.54 -5.88 22.49
N LEU A 185 21.73 -5.49 21.49
CA LEU A 185 21.22 -4.13 21.38
C LEU A 185 20.19 -3.83 22.48
N VAL A 186 19.26 -4.75 22.76
CA VAL A 186 18.26 -4.64 23.83
C VAL A 186 18.96 -4.42 25.18
N ASP A 187 19.96 -5.26 25.50
CA ASP A 187 20.73 -5.19 26.76
C ASP A 187 21.52 -3.89 26.86
N ARG A 188 22.22 -3.49 25.78
CA ARG A 188 23.02 -2.26 25.73
C ARG A 188 22.19 -0.99 25.93
N LEU A 189 20.95 -0.96 25.39
CA LEU A 189 20.04 0.16 25.52
C LEU A 189 19.17 0.10 26.79
N GLY A 190 19.25 -0.98 27.57
CA GLY A 190 18.46 -1.17 28.79
C GLY A 190 16.95 -1.25 28.53
N ILE A 191 16.55 -1.85 27.40
CA ILE A 191 15.16 -1.91 26.95
C ILE A 191 14.36 -2.88 27.83
N GLN A 192 13.18 -2.44 28.25
CA GLN A 192 12.24 -3.29 28.99
C GLN A 192 11.36 -4.09 28.00
N ILE A 193 10.87 -5.26 28.43
CA ILE A 193 10.01 -6.14 27.60
C ILE A 193 8.78 -5.40 27.06
N GLY A 194 8.19 -4.50 27.85
CA GLY A 194 7.03 -3.70 27.43
C GLY A 194 7.34 -2.58 26.43
N GLU A 195 8.61 -2.34 26.09
CA GLU A 195 9.05 -1.36 25.09
C GLU A 195 9.36 -1.99 23.72
N LEU A 196 9.19 -3.32 23.61
CA LEU A 196 9.36 -4.07 22.36
C LEU A 196 8.06 -4.05 21.52
N PRO A 197 8.16 -4.09 20.16
CA PRO A 197 9.38 -4.22 19.37
C PRO A 197 10.15 -2.90 19.24
N LEU A 198 11.49 -3.00 19.13
CA LEU A 198 12.29 -1.87 18.66
C LEU A 198 12.25 -1.79 17.15
N MET A 199 12.30 -0.58 16.63
CA MET A 199 12.56 -0.32 15.22
C MET A 199 13.76 0.60 15.08
N VAL A 200 14.84 0.08 14.50
CA VAL A 200 16.01 0.87 14.13
C VAL A 200 15.81 1.34 12.69
N CYS A 201 15.67 2.64 12.49
CA CYS A 201 15.48 3.25 11.18
C CYS A 201 16.82 3.32 10.41
N PRO A 202 16.82 3.39 9.07
CA PRO A 202 18.04 3.47 8.26
C PRO A 202 18.99 4.60 8.66
N ALA A 203 18.45 5.72 9.14
CA ALA A 203 19.23 6.86 9.64
C ALA A 203 19.74 6.68 11.09
N GLY A 204 19.58 5.50 11.69
CA GLY A 204 20.08 5.18 13.03
C GLY A 204 19.13 5.54 14.19
N THR A 205 17.99 6.16 13.95
CA THR A 205 17.00 6.46 14.99
C THR A 205 16.35 5.17 15.50
N VAL A 206 16.28 5.01 16.82
CA VAL A 206 15.64 3.86 17.48
C VAL A 206 14.28 4.28 18.02
N LEU A 207 13.22 3.60 17.59
CA LEU A 207 11.87 3.76 18.07
C LEU A 207 11.50 2.57 18.97
N LYS A 208 10.77 2.82 20.06
CA LYS A 208 10.31 1.81 21.02
C LYS A 208 8.81 1.62 20.83
N ASP A 209 8.39 0.40 20.54
CA ASP A 209 7.01 0.00 20.25
C ASP A 209 6.24 1.03 19.39
N PRO A 210 6.79 1.43 18.21
CA PRO A 210 6.18 2.48 17.43
C PRO A 210 4.83 2.06 16.87
N THR A 211 3.90 3.01 16.82
CA THR A 211 2.70 2.89 15.99
C THR A 211 3.06 2.89 14.51
N ASP A 212 2.16 2.41 13.64
CA ASP A 212 2.36 2.47 12.17
C ASP A 212 2.58 3.91 11.70
N ARG A 213 1.92 4.89 12.35
CA ARG A 213 2.07 6.30 12.03
C ARG A 213 3.44 6.86 12.42
N GLU A 214 3.93 6.57 13.62
CA GLU A 214 5.27 6.99 14.04
C GLU A 214 6.33 6.40 13.11
N ALA A 215 6.23 5.08 12.83
CA ALA A 215 7.10 4.44 11.85
C ALA A 215 7.04 5.13 10.49
N ALA A 216 5.85 5.45 9.96
CA ALA A 216 5.67 6.11 8.68
C ALA A 216 6.30 7.51 8.63
N ILE A 217 6.16 8.30 9.69
CA ILE A 217 6.75 9.65 9.79
C ILE A 217 8.29 9.56 9.73
N TYR A 218 8.90 8.69 10.55
CA TYR A 218 10.35 8.53 10.57
C TYR A 218 10.92 7.92 9.28
N LEU A 219 10.13 7.08 8.59
CA LEU A 219 10.50 6.54 7.29
C LEU A 219 10.17 7.47 6.12
N GLY A 220 9.52 8.61 6.37
CA GLY A 220 9.06 9.53 5.34
C GLY A 220 8.07 8.91 4.35
N VAL A 221 7.32 7.89 4.80
CA VAL A 221 6.28 7.25 3.99
C VAL A 221 5.09 8.17 3.80
N THR A 222 4.73 8.93 4.84
CA THR A 222 3.71 9.96 4.77
C THR A 222 4.34 11.25 4.26
N PRO A 223 3.89 11.82 3.13
CA PRO A 223 4.39 13.10 2.64
C PRO A 223 4.02 14.25 3.58
N ASP A 224 4.83 15.29 3.58
CA ASP A 224 4.50 16.54 4.26
C ASP A 224 3.41 17.25 3.45
N LEU A 225 2.18 17.30 3.94
CA LEU A 225 1.07 17.96 3.25
C LEU A 225 1.26 19.47 3.25
N VAL A 226 1.13 20.10 2.07
CA VAL A 226 1.30 21.55 1.93
C VAL A 226 0.10 22.27 2.53
N HIS A 227 0.32 23.02 3.60
CA HIS A 227 -0.72 23.83 4.24
C HIS A 227 -1.31 24.86 3.27
N GLY A 228 -2.64 24.85 3.13
CA GLY A 228 -3.36 25.80 2.28
C GLY A 228 -3.37 25.46 0.79
N ALA A 229 -2.78 24.34 0.39
CA ALA A 229 -2.94 23.84 -0.97
C ALA A 229 -4.40 23.40 -1.21
N ILE A 230 -4.95 23.78 -2.37
CA ILE A 230 -6.27 23.29 -2.83
C ILE A 230 -6.02 22.27 -3.94
N TYR A 231 -6.37 21.02 -3.67
CA TYR A 231 -6.29 19.96 -4.66
C TYR A 231 -7.47 20.01 -5.63
N ASP A 232 -7.27 19.67 -6.88
CA ASP A 232 -8.39 19.47 -7.81
C ASP A 232 -9.22 18.27 -7.39
N VAL A 233 -8.53 17.20 -6.92
CA VAL A 233 -9.15 15.95 -6.49
C VAL A 233 -8.49 15.44 -5.21
N ALA A 234 -9.26 15.28 -4.15
CA ALA A 234 -8.86 14.51 -2.98
C ALA A 234 -9.56 13.15 -2.98
N ILE A 235 -8.80 12.07 -2.92
CA ILE A 235 -9.29 10.70 -3.00
C ILE A 235 -9.15 10.06 -1.62
N VAL A 236 -10.25 9.57 -1.04
CA VAL A 236 -10.25 8.89 0.25
C VAL A 236 -10.25 7.39 0.04
N GLY A 237 -9.10 6.78 0.27
CA GLY A 237 -8.79 5.36 0.02
C GLY A 237 -7.82 5.18 -1.15
N ALA A 238 -6.70 4.49 -0.90
CA ALA A 238 -5.70 4.13 -1.89
C ALA A 238 -5.75 2.63 -2.27
N GLY A 239 -6.96 2.05 -2.26
CA GLY A 239 -7.24 0.74 -2.86
C GLY A 239 -7.25 0.79 -4.39
N PRO A 240 -7.60 -0.31 -5.10
CA PRO A 240 -7.58 -0.36 -6.56
C PRO A 240 -8.40 0.75 -7.23
N ALA A 241 -9.57 1.11 -6.70
CA ALA A 241 -10.40 2.19 -7.22
C ALA A 241 -9.72 3.55 -7.06
N GLY A 242 -9.23 3.86 -5.85
CA GLY A 242 -8.57 5.13 -5.56
C GLY A 242 -7.25 5.30 -6.29
N LEU A 243 -6.42 4.24 -6.37
CA LEU A 243 -5.18 4.28 -7.14
C LEU A 243 -5.44 4.47 -8.64
N ALA A 244 -6.48 3.83 -9.20
CA ALA A 244 -6.87 4.05 -10.58
C ALA A 244 -7.32 5.50 -10.81
N ALA A 245 -8.19 6.04 -9.96
CA ALA A 245 -8.60 7.44 -10.02
C ALA A 245 -7.40 8.39 -9.91
N ALA A 246 -6.43 8.10 -9.02
CA ALA A 246 -5.21 8.90 -8.86
C ALA A 246 -4.34 8.88 -10.14
N VAL A 247 -4.14 7.69 -10.74
CA VAL A 247 -3.38 7.53 -11.98
C VAL A 247 -4.01 8.34 -13.11
N TYR A 248 -5.31 8.13 -13.36
CA TYR A 248 -5.99 8.80 -14.48
C TYR A 248 -6.09 10.30 -14.26
N ALA A 249 -6.53 10.75 -13.08
CA ALA A 249 -6.65 12.18 -12.78
C ALA A 249 -5.30 12.93 -12.88
N ALA A 250 -4.23 12.37 -12.32
CA ALA A 250 -2.90 12.97 -12.40
C ALA A 250 -2.34 12.92 -13.84
N SER A 251 -2.58 11.84 -14.60
CA SER A 251 -2.16 11.74 -16.00
C SER A 251 -2.86 12.74 -16.92
N GLU A 252 -4.04 13.21 -16.53
CA GLU A 252 -4.82 14.25 -17.23
C GLU A 252 -4.57 15.66 -16.68
N GLY A 253 -3.53 15.82 -15.83
CA GLY A 253 -3.01 17.12 -15.36
C GLY A 253 -3.71 17.70 -14.14
N LEU A 254 -4.56 16.95 -13.45
CA LEU A 254 -5.17 17.39 -12.20
C LEU A 254 -4.20 17.26 -11.03
N HIS A 255 -4.28 18.19 -10.07
CA HIS A 255 -3.55 18.13 -8.81
C HIS A 255 -4.27 17.17 -7.84
N VAL A 256 -3.66 16.02 -7.55
CA VAL A 256 -4.31 14.88 -6.90
C VAL A 256 -3.63 14.51 -5.59
N LEU A 257 -4.43 14.36 -4.52
CA LEU A 257 -4.01 13.73 -3.27
C LEU A 257 -4.88 12.51 -2.99
N ALA A 258 -4.27 11.35 -2.80
CA ALA A 258 -4.93 10.16 -2.28
C ALA A 258 -4.53 9.94 -0.81
N ILE A 259 -5.51 9.64 0.05
CA ILE A 259 -5.32 9.47 1.50
C ILE A 259 -5.82 8.08 1.89
N ASP A 260 -5.01 7.31 2.63
CA ASP A 260 -5.41 5.98 3.12
C ASP A 260 -5.03 5.80 4.60
N GLU A 261 -5.94 5.21 5.39
CA GLU A 261 -5.72 5.02 6.83
C GLU A 261 -4.67 3.94 7.15
N ARG A 262 -4.29 3.09 6.20
CA ARG A 262 -3.40 1.95 6.43
C ARG A 262 -2.20 1.90 5.50
N SER A 263 -2.44 1.71 4.21
CA SER A 263 -1.40 1.56 3.20
C SER A 263 -1.99 1.54 1.79
N ALA A 264 -1.19 1.84 0.78
CA ALA A 264 -1.61 1.70 -0.61
C ALA A 264 -1.92 0.25 -0.97
N GLY A 265 -2.95 0.05 -1.82
CA GLY A 265 -3.39 -1.26 -2.32
C GLY A 265 -4.70 -1.77 -1.70
N GLY A 266 -5.11 -1.24 -0.53
CA GLY A 266 -6.35 -1.63 0.12
C GLY A 266 -6.44 -3.16 0.35
N GLN A 267 -7.65 -3.72 0.34
CA GLN A 267 -7.85 -5.17 0.53
C GLN A 267 -7.22 -6.01 -0.60
N ALA A 268 -7.19 -5.51 -1.83
CA ALA A 268 -6.57 -6.24 -2.93
C ALA A 268 -5.06 -6.42 -2.72
N GLY A 269 -4.38 -5.43 -2.11
CA GLY A 269 -2.96 -5.51 -1.76
C GLY A 269 -2.62 -6.65 -0.79
N ALA A 270 -3.56 -7.07 0.05
CA ALA A 270 -3.40 -8.20 0.97
C ALA A 270 -3.65 -9.57 0.31
N SER A 271 -4.16 -9.62 -0.93
CA SER A 271 -4.42 -10.87 -1.63
C SER A 271 -3.12 -11.53 -2.07
N THR A 272 -2.93 -12.79 -1.72
CA THR A 272 -1.72 -13.55 -2.07
C THR A 272 -1.57 -13.69 -3.58
N ARG A 273 -2.70 -13.92 -4.28
CA ARG A 273 -2.75 -14.08 -5.73
C ARG A 273 -4.10 -13.70 -6.29
N ILE A 274 -4.11 -12.85 -7.29
CA ILE A 274 -5.29 -12.45 -8.08
C ILE A 274 -5.15 -13.13 -9.44
N GLU A 275 -5.94 -14.18 -9.69
CA GLU A 275 -5.84 -15.01 -10.89
C GLU A 275 -6.75 -14.54 -12.03
N ASN A 276 -7.81 -13.80 -11.69
CA ASN A 276 -8.84 -13.34 -12.63
C ASN A 276 -8.73 -11.87 -13.01
N TYR A 277 -7.56 -11.25 -12.86
CA TYR A 277 -7.31 -9.91 -13.36
C TYR A 277 -6.77 -9.98 -14.78
N LEU A 278 -7.46 -9.29 -15.69
CA LEU A 278 -7.14 -9.31 -17.13
C LEU A 278 -5.68 -8.87 -17.39
N GLY A 279 -4.98 -9.59 -18.28
CA GLY A 279 -3.59 -9.31 -18.65
C GLY A 279 -2.54 -10.07 -17.82
N PHE A 280 -2.95 -10.85 -16.82
CA PHE A 280 -2.05 -11.66 -15.98
C PHE A 280 -2.42 -13.15 -16.03
N PRO A 281 -2.07 -13.87 -17.11
CA PRO A 281 -2.48 -15.27 -17.30
C PRO A 281 -1.92 -16.21 -16.22
N ALA A 282 -0.79 -15.86 -15.61
CA ALA A 282 -0.22 -16.59 -14.47
C ALA A 282 -0.72 -16.06 -13.11
N GLY A 283 -1.66 -15.11 -13.08
CA GLY A 283 -2.03 -14.37 -11.88
C GLY A 283 -0.94 -13.38 -11.44
N ILE A 284 -1.29 -12.53 -10.48
CA ILE A 284 -0.37 -11.56 -9.87
C ILE A 284 -0.68 -11.46 -8.37
N SER A 285 0.34 -11.27 -7.52
CA SER A 285 0.08 -10.99 -6.10
C SER A 285 -0.58 -9.62 -5.95
N GLY A 286 -1.46 -9.48 -4.97
CA GLY A 286 -2.11 -8.20 -4.69
C GLY A 286 -1.10 -7.10 -4.39
N GLN A 287 -0.04 -7.43 -3.66
CA GLN A 287 1.06 -6.51 -3.34
C GLN A 287 1.80 -6.03 -4.61
N ALA A 288 2.12 -6.93 -5.54
CA ALA A 288 2.78 -6.56 -6.79
C ALA A 288 1.87 -5.69 -7.67
N LEU A 289 0.57 -5.99 -7.74
CA LEU A 289 -0.40 -5.17 -8.48
C LEU A 289 -0.54 -3.77 -7.86
N ALA A 290 -0.70 -3.69 -6.54
CA ALA A 290 -0.79 -2.43 -5.79
C ALA A 290 0.48 -1.59 -5.94
N GLY A 291 1.66 -2.20 -5.81
CA GLY A 291 2.94 -1.51 -5.98
C GLY A 291 3.12 -0.93 -7.39
N ARG A 292 2.67 -1.64 -8.43
CA ARG A 292 2.68 -1.12 -9.82
C ARG A 292 1.76 0.10 -9.97
N ALA A 293 0.53 0.01 -9.44
CA ALA A 293 -0.43 1.12 -9.50
C ALA A 293 0.06 2.34 -8.70
N PHE A 294 0.63 2.10 -7.51
CA PHE A 294 1.25 3.13 -6.69
C PHE A 294 2.38 3.87 -7.42
N ASN A 295 3.33 3.12 -7.99
CA ASN A 295 4.44 3.70 -8.74
C ASN A 295 3.95 4.45 -10.00
N GLN A 296 2.88 3.96 -10.63
CA GLN A 296 2.27 4.63 -11.77
C GLN A 296 1.62 5.96 -11.36
N ALA A 297 0.94 6.03 -10.23
CA ALA A 297 0.38 7.28 -9.70
C ALA A 297 1.49 8.30 -9.38
N LEU A 298 2.58 7.89 -8.73
CA LEU A 298 3.74 8.74 -8.48
C LEU A 298 4.40 9.25 -9.76
N LYS A 299 4.49 8.41 -10.79
CA LYS A 299 5.01 8.78 -12.12
C LYS A 299 4.27 9.99 -12.70
N PHE A 300 2.94 10.04 -12.53
CA PHE A 300 2.12 11.14 -13.01
C PHE A 300 2.01 12.32 -12.02
N GLY A 301 2.63 12.22 -10.84
CA GLY A 301 2.70 13.29 -9.86
C GLY A 301 1.55 13.31 -8.85
N ALA A 302 0.76 12.24 -8.73
CA ALA A 302 -0.18 12.12 -7.63
C ALA A 302 0.56 12.02 -6.29
N GLU A 303 0.07 12.73 -5.28
CA GLU A 303 0.51 12.60 -3.90
C GLU A 303 -0.29 11.48 -3.22
N ILE A 304 0.37 10.62 -2.43
CA ILE A 304 -0.30 9.52 -1.71
C ILE A 304 0.16 9.54 -0.26
N ALA A 305 -0.76 9.89 0.66
CA ALA A 305 -0.52 10.00 2.08
C ALA A 305 -1.10 8.79 2.83
N TYR A 306 -0.27 8.05 3.54
CA TYR A 306 -0.66 6.96 4.45
C TYR A 306 0.45 6.72 5.51
N PRO A 307 0.17 6.13 6.66
CA PRO A 307 -1.16 5.88 7.22
C PRO A 307 -1.77 7.17 7.76
N LEU A 308 -2.87 7.59 7.18
CA LEU A 308 -3.54 8.83 7.52
C LEU A 308 -5.05 8.67 7.27
N GLY A 309 -5.86 8.79 8.31
CA GLY A 309 -7.30 8.60 8.22
C GLY A 309 -8.05 9.91 7.97
N VAL A 310 -9.18 9.82 7.29
CA VAL A 310 -10.14 10.92 7.17
C VAL A 310 -11.27 10.70 8.17
N ARG A 311 -11.53 11.70 9.00
CA ARG A 311 -12.59 11.66 10.04
C ARG A 311 -13.91 12.26 9.60
N ASN A 312 -13.85 13.27 8.72
CA ASN A 312 -15.06 13.99 8.31
C ASN A 312 -14.84 14.71 6.97
N LEU A 313 -15.96 14.88 6.25
CA LEU A 313 -16.08 15.71 5.06
C LEU A 313 -17.04 16.85 5.35
N ALA A 314 -16.62 18.09 5.13
CA ALA A 314 -17.43 19.28 5.30
C ALA A 314 -17.35 20.18 4.06
N ASN A 315 -18.40 20.96 3.82
CA ASN A 315 -18.35 22.06 2.86
C ASN A 315 -17.72 23.27 3.53
N ALA A 316 -16.74 23.92 2.89
CA ALA A 316 -16.12 25.13 3.37
C ALA A 316 -16.37 26.29 2.38
N PRO A 317 -16.53 27.54 2.87
CA PRO A 317 -16.52 28.71 1.99
C PRO A 317 -15.20 28.79 1.25
N SER A 318 -15.25 29.04 -0.06
CA SER A 318 -14.02 29.23 -0.85
C SER A 318 -13.35 30.56 -0.46
N PRO A 319 -12.04 30.57 -0.17
CA PRO A 319 -11.29 31.80 -0.10
C PRO A 319 -11.36 32.54 -1.44
N GLY A 320 -11.99 33.72 -1.47
CA GLY A 320 -12.10 34.54 -2.69
C GLY A 320 -13.33 34.33 -3.55
N GLY A 321 -14.34 33.54 -3.12
CA GLY A 321 -15.66 33.46 -3.78
C GLY A 321 -15.71 32.59 -5.04
N ALA A 322 -14.67 31.86 -5.38
CA ALA A 322 -14.59 30.98 -6.56
C ALA A 322 -15.02 29.55 -6.24
N GLY A 323 -16.33 29.29 -6.14
CA GLY A 323 -16.91 27.96 -5.94
C GLY A 323 -16.81 27.43 -4.50
N ALA A 324 -17.55 26.38 -4.18
CA ALA A 324 -17.45 25.69 -2.88
C ALA A 324 -16.18 24.83 -2.84
N VAL A 325 -15.41 24.92 -1.76
CA VAL A 325 -14.27 24.03 -1.47
C VAL A 325 -14.73 22.99 -0.48
N LEU A 326 -14.39 21.73 -0.74
CA LEU A 326 -14.64 20.61 0.15
C LEU A 326 -13.45 20.47 1.11
N LYS A 327 -13.74 20.32 2.39
CA LYS A 327 -12.73 20.18 3.45
C LYS A 327 -12.77 18.77 4.04
N LEU A 328 -11.65 18.06 3.95
CA LEU A 328 -11.43 16.80 4.63
C LEU A 328 -10.71 17.05 5.96
N GLN A 329 -11.28 16.60 7.06
CA GLN A 329 -10.65 16.61 8.38
C GLN A 329 -9.91 15.30 8.59
N LEU A 330 -8.64 15.36 8.94
CA LEU A 330 -7.78 14.19 9.14
C LEU A 330 -7.73 13.77 10.62
N ASP A 331 -7.29 12.56 10.86
CA ASP A 331 -7.20 11.98 12.22
C ASP A 331 -6.08 12.59 13.07
N ASP A 332 -5.13 13.29 12.45
CA ASP A 332 -4.06 14.05 13.12
C ASP A 332 -4.43 15.50 13.44
N GLY A 333 -5.64 15.92 13.14
CA GLY A 333 -6.11 17.28 13.36
C GLY A 333 -5.84 18.24 12.21
N GLN A 334 -5.10 17.84 11.18
CA GLN A 334 -4.92 18.62 9.95
C GLN A 334 -6.17 18.59 9.09
N SER A 335 -6.23 19.46 8.08
CA SER A 335 -7.29 19.47 7.08
C SER A 335 -6.73 19.64 5.68
N VAL A 336 -7.43 19.07 4.71
CA VAL A 336 -7.13 19.16 3.28
C VAL A 336 -8.30 19.82 2.57
N ASP A 337 -8.01 20.79 1.73
CA ASP A 337 -8.98 21.50 0.91
C ASP A 337 -8.93 20.96 -0.53
N ALA A 338 -10.09 20.66 -1.13
CA ALA A 338 -10.19 20.15 -2.49
C ALA A 338 -11.41 20.68 -3.23
N ARG A 339 -11.30 20.78 -4.55
CA ARG A 339 -12.41 21.17 -5.44
C ARG A 339 -13.40 20.01 -5.63
N THR A 340 -12.89 18.77 -5.62
CA THR A 340 -13.69 17.54 -5.70
C THR A 340 -13.15 16.50 -4.74
N VAL A 341 -14.03 15.63 -4.25
CA VAL A 341 -13.68 14.50 -3.38
C VAL A 341 -14.17 13.19 -3.99
N VAL A 342 -13.32 12.17 -3.99
CA VAL A 342 -13.67 10.81 -4.42
C VAL A 342 -13.64 9.88 -3.21
N ILE A 343 -14.80 9.33 -2.85
CA ILE A 343 -14.95 8.31 -1.81
C ILE A 343 -14.59 6.96 -2.42
N ALA A 344 -13.38 6.46 -2.15
CA ALA A 344 -12.85 5.18 -2.57
C ALA A 344 -12.42 4.33 -1.35
N SER A 345 -13.03 4.60 -0.18
CA SER A 345 -12.66 4.06 1.13
C SER A 345 -12.88 2.55 1.28
N GLY A 346 -13.50 1.92 0.26
CA GLY A 346 -13.69 0.47 0.22
C GLY A 346 -14.62 -0.06 1.30
N ALA A 347 -14.30 -1.25 1.81
CA ALA A 347 -15.10 -1.92 2.82
C ALA A 347 -14.20 -2.48 3.93
N ARG A 348 -14.73 -2.61 5.15
CA ARG A 348 -14.06 -3.25 6.28
C ARG A 348 -14.45 -4.70 6.35
N TYR A 349 -13.52 -5.56 6.75
CA TYR A 349 -13.84 -6.94 7.06
C TYR A 349 -14.88 -7.02 8.18
N ARG A 350 -15.90 -7.85 7.94
CA ARG A 350 -16.96 -8.07 8.91
C ARG A 350 -16.42 -8.87 10.09
N ARG A 351 -16.71 -8.41 11.29
CA ARG A 351 -16.45 -9.14 12.51
C ARG A 351 -17.64 -10.07 12.84
N PRO A 352 -17.41 -11.35 13.15
CA PRO A 352 -18.46 -12.20 13.68
C PRO A 352 -18.85 -11.73 15.09
N PRO A 353 -20.08 -12.03 15.56
CA PRO A 353 -20.57 -11.63 16.88
C PRO A 353 -19.97 -12.52 18.00
N ILE A 354 -18.64 -12.58 18.09
CA ILE A 354 -17.91 -13.28 19.15
C ILE A 354 -17.35 -12.23 20.09
N THR A 355 -17.71 -12.33 21.38
CA THR A 355 -17.51 -11.26 22.36
C THR A 355 -16.03 -10.88 22.55
N ASN A 356 -15.13 -11.87 22.57
CA ASN A 356 -13.70 -11.69 22.85
C ASN A 356 -12.81 -11.68 21.58
N ILE A 357 -13.39 -11.54 20.40
CA ILE A 357 -12.63 -11.63 19.14
C ILE A 357 -11.52 -10.58 19.03
N ALA A 358 -11.75 -9.39 19.60
CA ALA A 358 -10.78 -8.30 19.59
C ALA A 358 -9.48 -8.63 20.36
N ASP A 359 -9.52 -9.58 21.30
CA ASP A 359 -8.34 -9.99 22.08
C ASP A 359 -7.38 -10.84 21.24
N PHE A 360 -7.87 -11.43 20.16
CA PHE A 360 -7.12 -12.33 19.28
C PHE A 360 -6.82 -11.74 17.91
N GLU A 361 -7.37 -10.55 17.57
CA GLU A 361 -7.06 -9.88 16.29
C GLU A 361 -5.56 -9.53 16.21
N GLY A 362 -4.88 -10.09 15.20
CA GLY A 362 -3.42 -9.99 15.05
C GLY A 362 -2.62 -10.94 15.97
N ASN A 363 -3.29 -11.71 16.83
CA ASN A 363 -2.69 -12.72 17.71
C ASN A 363 -3.50 -14.03 17.66
N GLY A 364 -3.64 -14.59 16.44
CA GLY A 364 -4.40 -15.81 16.17
C GLY A 364 -5.61 -15.62 15.26
N VAL A 365 -6.28 -14.46 15.25
CA VAL A 365 -7.37 -14.14 14.33
C VAL A 365 -6.90 -13.23 13.22
N SER A 366 -7.08 -13.65 11.96
CA SER A 366 -6.71 -12.90 10.75
C SER A 366 -7.88 -12.78 9.78
N TYR A 367 -7.96 -11.63 9.07
CA TYR A 367 -8.97 -11.35 8.03
C TYR A 367 -8.42 -11.48 6.60
N TRP A 368 -7.17 -11.89 6.47
CA TRP A 368 -6.46 -12.14 5.21
C TRP A 368 -5.49 -13.29 5.39
N ALA A 369 -4.99 -13.85 4.28
CA ALA A 369 -3.96 -14.87 4.27
C ALA A 369 -2.78 -14.36 3.42
N SER A 370 -1.75 -13.82 4.05
CA SER A 370 -0.51 -13.38 3.42
C SER A 370 0.64 -14.37 3.69
N PRO A 371 1.80 -14.21 3.05
CA PRO A 371 2.98 -15.03 3.36
C PRO A 371 3.41 -14.98 4.83
N ILE A 372 3.11 -13.88 5.54
CA ILE A 372 3.44 -13.72 6.96
C ILE A 372 2.57 -14.66 7.80
N GLU A 373 1.24 -14.57 7.66
CA GLU A 373 0.31 -15.43 8.40
C GLU A 373 0.51 -16.90 8.03
N ALA A 374 0.77 -17.21 6.75
CA ALA A 374 1.04 -18.56 6.31
C ALA A 374 2.31 -19.17 6.92
N LYS A 375 3.35 -18.34 7.17
CA LYS A 375 4.57 -18.75 7.86
C LYS A 375 4.32 -19.00 9.35
N LEU A 376 3.47 -18.19 9.98
CA LEU A 376 3.13 -18.34 11.41
C LEU A 376 2.35 -19.64 11.69
N CYS A 377 1.52 -20.09 10.74
CA CYS A 377 0.72 -21.31 10.90
C CYS A 377 1.28 -22.53 10.13
N GLU A 378 2.55 -22.50 9.73
CA GLU A 378 3.17 -23.58 8.97
C GLU A 378 3.19 -24.90 9.77
N GLY A 379 2.64 -25.97 9.17
CA GLY A 379 2.56 -27.30 9.80
C GLY A 379 1.48 -27.46 10.87
N GLU A 380 0.70 -26.39 11.17
CA GLU A 380 -0.37 -26.44 12.18
C GLU A 380 -1.74 -26.84 11.59
N GLU A 381 -2.72 -27.11 12.48
CA GLU A 381 -4.14 -27.12 12.11
C GLU A 381 -4.70 -25.73 12.22
N VAL A 382 -5.50 -25.33 11.22
CA VAL A 382 -6.11 -24.01 11.18
C VAL A 382 -7.58 -24.08 10.81
N VAL A 383 -8.36 -23.08 11.24
CA VAL A 383 -9.75 -22.90 10.84
C VAL A 383 -9.88 -21.70 9.91
N LEU A 384 -10.64 -21.83 8.82
CA LEU A 384 -11.03 -20.73 7.96
C LEU A 384 -12.56 -20.67 7.86
N VAL A 385 -13.13 -19.49 8.12
CA VAL A 385 -14.57 -19.25 8.03
C VAL A 385 -14.88 -18.44 6.78
N GLY A 386 -15.64 -19.00 5.84
CA GLY A 386 -16.07 -18.28 4.65
C GLY A 386 -16.19 -19.15 3.41
N GLY A 387 -17.16 -18.84 2.53
CA GLY A 387 -17.49 -19.62 1.34
C GLY A 387 -17.42 -18.84 0.02
N GLY A 388 -16.93 -17.60 -0.01
CA GLY A 388 -16.78 -16.82 -1.24
C GLY A 388 -15.43 -16.99 -1.94
N ASN A 389 -15.24 -16.35 -3.09
CA ASN A 389 -14.00 -16.48 -3.88
C ASN A 389 -12.73 -16.09 -3.11
N SER A 390 -12.78 -15.07 -2.25
CA SER A 390 -11.65 -14.70 -1.40
C SER A 390 -11.27 -15.81 -0.42
N ALA A 391 -12.26 -16.48 0.16
CA ALA A 391 -12.04 -17.66 0.99
C ALA A 391 -11.41 -18.80 0.18
N GLY A 392 -11.92 -19.07 -1.03
CA GLY A 392 -11.41 -20.12 -1.91
C GLY A 392 -9.94 -19.91 -2.30
N GLN A 393 -9.53 -18.68 -2.58
CA GLN A 393 -8.13 -18.32 -2.84
C GLN A 393 -7.26 -18.54 -1.60
N ALA A 394 -7.73 -18.12 -0.42
CA ALA A 394 -7.03 -18.32 0.84
C ALA A 394 -6.89 -19.80 1.19
N ILE A 395 -7.94 -20.61 1.00
CA ILE A 395 -7.92 -22.08 1.20
C ILE A 395 -6.83 -22.70 0.32
N ALA A 396 -6.83 -22.43 -0.99
CA ALA A 396 -5.86 -22.96 -1.93
C ALA A 396 -4.41 -22.58 -1.61
N PHE A 397 -4.21 -21.44 -0.97
CA PHE A 397 -2.90 -20.94 -0.55
C PHE A 397 -2.44 -21.56 0.77
N LEU A 398 -3.29 -21.52 1.81
CA LEU A 398 -2.96 -22.01 3.15
C LEU A 398 -2.78 -23.53 3.17
N ALA A 399 -3.63 -24.29 2.44
CA ALA A 399 -3.57 -25.74 2.41
C ALA A 399 -2.21 -26.32 1.98
N GLN A 400 -1.39 -25.55 1.24
CA GLN A 400 -0.04 -25.96 0.84
C GLN A 400 0.99 -25.89 1.98
N ARG A 401 0.65 -25.25 3.11
CA ARG A 401 1.58 -24.96 4.21
C ARG A 401 1.15 -25.54 5.55
N VAL A 402 -0.16 -25.70 5.75
CA VAL A 402 -0.73 -26.18 7.00
C VAL A 402 -0.90 -27.70 6.99
N ARG A 403 -0.85 -28.32 8.15
CA ARG A 403 -1.09 -29.76 8.32
C ARG A 403 -2.53 -30.12 7.98
N LYS A 404 -3.49 -29.31 8.44
CA LYS A 404 -4.92 -29.50 8.20
C LYS A 404 -5.64 -28.15 8.18
N LEU A 405 -6.60 -28.01 7.27
CA LEU A 405 -7.42 -26.81 7.12
C LEU A 405 -8.90 -27.18 7.26
N HIS A 406 -9.53 -26.68 8.32
CA HIS A 406 -10.97 -26.79 8.53
C HIS A 406 -11.67 -25.58 7.94
N VAL A 407 -12.55 -25.80 6.97
CA VAL A 407 -13.31 -24.73 6.30
C VAL A 407 -14.75 -24.73 6.83
N VAL A 408 -15.12 -23.70 7.56
CA VAL A 408 -16.44 -23.56 8.18
C VAL A 408 -17.32 -22.65 7.34
N VAL A 409 -18.43 -23.17 6.82
CA VAL A 409 -19.33 -22.45 5.93
C VAL A 409 -20.79 -22.64 6.31
N ARG A 410 -21.58 -21.57 6.18
CA ARG A 410 -23.03 -21.60 6.49
C ARG A 410 -23.87 -22.24 5.40
N ARG A 411 -23.37 -22.30 4.16
CA ARG A 411 -24.02 -22.84 2.95
C ARG A 411 -23.02 -23.60 2.11
N ALA A 412 -23.47 -24.32 1.09
CA ALA A 412 -22.59 -24.96 0.13
C ALA A 412 -21.67 -23.97 -0.57
N LEU A 413 -20.45 -24.37 -0.89
CA LEU A 413 -19.48 -23.51 -1.60
C LEU A 413 -20.01 -23.08 -2.97
N ALA A 414 -20.77 -23.93 -3.63
CA ALA A 414 -21.35 -23.66 -4.96
C ALA A 414 -22.29 -22.45 -4.99
N ASP A 415 -22.84 -22.04 -3.84
CA ASP A 415 -23.74 -20.88 -3.77
C ASP A 415 -23.01 -19.54 -3.96
N THR A 416 -21.70 -19.48 -3.68
CA THR A 416 -20.97 -18.20 -3.59
C THR A 416 -19.54 -18.23 -4.13
N MET A 417 -19.03 -19.42 -4.53
CA MET A 417 -17.67 -19.61 -5.01
C MET A 417 -17.64 -20.03 -6.48
N SER A 418 -16.68 -19.55 -7.24
CA SER A 418 -16.46 -19.94 -8.63
C SER A 418 -16.07 -21.41 -8.75
N SER A 419 -16.57 -22.13 -9.78
CA SER A 419 -16.35 -23.56 -9.98
C SER A 419 -14.87 -23.95 -9.99
N TYR A 420 -14.01 -23.18 -10.65
CA TYR A 420 -12.58 -23.49 -10.71
C TYR A 420 -11.90 -23.51 -9.32
N LEU A 421 -12.38 -22.72 -8.35
CA LEU A 421 -11.89 -22.76 -6.97
C LEU A 421 -12.42 -23.97 -6.22
N ILE A 422 -13.67 -24.32 -6.45
CA ILE A 422 -14.29 -25.52 -5.85
C ILE A 422 -13.55 -26.78 -6.30
N ASP A 423 -13.30 -26.90 -7.61
CA ASP A 423 -12.55 -28.03 -8.18
C ASP A 423 -11.14 -28.13 -7.60
N ARG A 424 -10.48 -26.98 -7.45
CA ARG A 424 -9.15 -26.91 -6.85
C ARG A 424 -9.15 -27.31 -5.38
N ILE A 425 -10.14 -26.87 -4.60
CA ILE A 425 -10.28 -27.22 -3.19
C ILE A 425 -10.58 -28.70 -3.01
N ALA A 426 -11.43 -29.27 -3.85
CA ALA A 426 -11.78 -30.71 -3.82
C ALA A 426 -10.55 -31.61 -4.05
N ALA A 427 -9.51 -31.12 -4.73
CA ALA A 427 -8.28 -31.87 -4.95
C ALA A 427 -7.28 -31.79 -3.76
N LEU A 428 -7.58 -31.03 -2.70
CA LEU A 428 -6.68 -30.82 -1.55
C LEU A 428 -7.01 -31.84 -0.45
N PRO A 429 -6.10 -32.79 -0.15
CA PRO A 429 -6.42 -33.92 0.76
C PRO A 429 -6.46 -33.50 2.23
N ASN A 430 -5.88 -32.37 2.59
CA ASN A 430 -5.83 -31.85 3.97
C ASN A 430 -6.90 -30.79 4.26
N VAL A 431 -7.88 -30.60 3.37
CA VAL A 431 -9.00 -29.67 3.57
C VAL A 431 -10.25 -30.43 3.98
N GLU A 432 -10.85 -30.07 5.10
CA GLU A 432 -12.12 -30.58 5.60
C GLU A 432 -13.18 -29.47 5.62
N ILE A 433 -14.33 -29.68 4.93
CA ILE A 433 -15.38 -28.66 4.81
C ILE A 433 -16.54 -29.00 5.75
N HIS A 434 -16.89 -28.05 6.63
CA HIS A 434 -18.00 -28.13 7.59
C HIS A 434 -19.13 -27.22 7.11
N VAL A 435 -20.08 -27.81 6.37
CA VAL A 435 -21.26 -27.09 5.85
C VAL A 435 -22.31 -26.92 6.95
N GLY A 436 -23.05 -25.81 6.96
CA GLY A 436 -24.10 -25.54 7.95
C GLY A 436 -23.55 -25.14 9.33
N SER A 437 -22.28 -24.76 9.42
CA SER A 437 -21.59 -24.54 10.69
C SER A 437 -21.11 -23.09 10.85
N GLU A 438 -20.86 -22.71 12.10
CA GLU A 438 -20.33 -21.38 12.46
C GLU A 438 -19.43 -21.48 13.70
N ILE A 439 -18.46 -20.56 13.82
CA ILE A 439 -17.65 -20.39 15.03
C ILE A 439 -18.41 -19.47 15.99
N VAL A 440 -18.56 -19.91 17.25
CA VAL A 440 -19.37 -19.23 18.27
C VAL A 440 -18.57 -18.73 19.46
N GLU A 441 -17.42 -19.33 19.73
CA GLU A 441 -16.56 -18.98 20.88
C GLU A 441 -15.09 -19.18 20.55
N LEU A 442 -14.23 -18.37 21.17
CA LEU A 442 -12.78 -18.48 21.09
C LEU A 442 -12.19 -18.67 22.47
N GLU A 443 -11.18 -19.55 22.58
CA GLU A 443 -10.45 -19.85 23.80
C GLU A 443 -9.04 -19.27 23.75
N GLY A 444 -8.50 -18.89 24.91
CA GLY A 444 -7.19 -18.28 25.05
C GLY A 444 -7.26 -16.92 25.74
N ASP A 445 -6.16 -16.21 25.74
CA ASP A 445 -6.04 -14.86 26.29
C ASP A 445 -5.04 -14.01 25.50
N ARG A 446 -4.91 -12.71 25.84
CA ARG A 446 -3.99 -11.78 25.14
C ARG A 446 -2.51 -12.17 25.28
N ALA A 447 -2.13 -12.86 26.33
CA ALA A 447 -0.75 -13.22 26.59
C ALA A 447 -0.34 -14.48 25.83
N THR A 448 -1.23 -15.49 25.83
CA THR A 448 -1.00 -16.79 25.17
C THR A 448 -1.49 -16.82 23.71
N GLY A 449 -2.33 -15.87 23.32
CA GLY A 449 -3.00 -15.86 22.02
C GLY A 449 -4.17 -16.84 21.96
N LEU A 450 -4.63 -17.12 20.75
CA LEU A 450 -5.70 -18.08 20.47
C LEU A 450 -5.20 -19.50 20.76
N THR A 451 -5.98 -20.27 21.53
CA THR A 451 -5.70 -21.67 21.85
C THR A 451 -6.78 -22.62 21.40
N GLY A 452 -8.00 -22.12 21.12
CA GLY A 452 -9.11 -22.94 20.65
C GLY A 452 -10.24 -22.14 20.01
N ALA A 453 -11.08 -22.83 19.25
CA ALA A 453 -12.29 -22.27 18.67
C ALA A 453 -13.43 -23.29 18.72
N MET A 454 -14.60 -22.88 19.19
CA MET A 454 -15.81 -23.71 19.24
C MET A 454 -16.64 -23.52 17.98
N MET A 455 -16.84 -24.59 17.25
CA MET A 455 -17.75 -24.66 16.11
C MET A 455 -19.09 -25.23 16.56
N ARG A 456 -20.19 -24.62 16.09
CA ARG A 456 -21.55 -25.14 16.27
C ARG A 456 -22.17 -25.50 14.93
N ASP A 457 -22.70 -26.71 14.80
CA ASP A 457 -23.59 -27.06 13.70
C ASP A 457 -24.95 -26.41 13.90
N ARG A 458 -25.41 -25.63 12.91
CA ARG A 458 -26.62 -24.82 13.01
C ARG A 458 -27.92 -25.64 12.96
N SER A 459 -27.86 -26.85 12.44
CA SER A 459 -29.03 -27.71 12.30
C SER A 459 -29.26 -28.58 13.53
N SER A 460 -28.22 -29.19 14.06
CA SER A 460 -28.26 -30.09 15.21
C SER A 460 -27.97 -29.39 16.55
N GLY A 461 -27.33 -28.22 16.52
CA GLY A 461 -26.81 -27.57 17.71
C GLY A 461 -25.57 -28.25 18.30
N ALA A 462 -25.04 -29.28 17.66
CA ALA A 462 -23.85 -30.01 18.12
C ALA A 462 -22.61 -29.06 18.10
N GLU A 463 -21.84 -29.13 19.16
CA GLU A 463 -20.63 -28.31 19.33
C GLU A 463 -19.38 -29.20 19.22
N ARG A 464 -18.35 -28.61 18.62
CA ARG A 464 -17.02 -29.23 18.49
C ARG A 464 -15.95 -28.16 18.74
N VAL A 465 -15.00 -28.44 19.63
CA VAL A 465 -13.83 -27.60 19.86
C VAL A 465 -12.71 -28.02 18.93
N PHE A 466 -12.06 -27.04 18.31
CA PHE A 466 -10.81 -27.18 17.58
C PHE A 466 -9.69 -26.62 18.45
N ASP A 467 -8.66 -27.40 18.70
CA ASP A 467 -7.40 -26.97 19.30
C ASP A 467 -6.55 -26.34 18.20
N ILE A 468 -6.67 -25.02 18.06
CA ILE A 468 -6.04 -24.24 17.00
C ILE A 468 -5.50 -22.93 17.52
N ARG A 469 -4.43 -22.44 16.88
CA ARG A 469 -3.84 -21.13 17.17
C ARG A 469 -4.14 -20.10 16.11
N HIS A 470 -4.73 -20.51 14.97
CA HIS A 470 -4.97 -19.62 13.84
C HIS A 470 -6.37 -19.79 13.27
N LEU A 471 -7.13 -18.70 13.26
CA LEU A 471 -8.48 -18.57 12.70
C LEU A 471 -8.49 -17.51 11.61
N PHE A 472 -8.89 -17.87 10.41
CA PHE A 472 -9.01 -16.96 9.27
C PHE A 472 -10.48 -16.64 8.97
N LEU A 473 -10.84 -15.36 8.87
CA LEU A 473 -12.20 -14.88 8.71
C LEU A 473 -12.43 -14.23 7.34
N PHE A 474 -13.16 -14.93 6.46
CA PHE A 474 -13.54 -14.46 5.12
C PHE A 474 -15.07 -14.34 4.99
N ILE A 475 -15.72 -13.70 5.96
CA ILE A 475 -17.19 -13.62 6.12
C ILE A 475 -17.84 -12.41 5.46
N GLY A 476 -17.11 -11.72 4.57
CA GLY A 476 -17.57 -10.53 3.87
C GLY A 476 -17.10 -9.24 4.52
N ALA A 477 -17.66 -8.12 4.03
CA ALA A 477 -17.23 -6.79 4.45
C ALA A 477 -18.43 -5.83 4.49
N ASP A 478 -18.33 -4.83 5.35
CA ASP A 478 -19.25 -3.71 5.47
C ASP A 478 -18.57 -2.45 4.89
N PRO A 479 -19.29 -1.51 4.27
CA PRO A 479 -18.70 -0.34 3.65
C PRO A 479 -17.98 0.54 4.68
N ASN A 480 -16.79 1.06 4.33
CA ASN A 480 -16.04 1.96 5.18
C ASN A 480 -16.50 3.41 4.99
N THR A 481 -17.72 3.71 5.44
CA THR A 481 -18.41 4.98 5.23
C THR A 481 -18.81 5.68 6.53
N ALA A 482 -18.47 5.12 7.69
CA ALA A 482 -18.83 5.67 8.98
C ALA A 482 -18.24 7.07 9.26
N TRP A 483 -17.15 7.44 8.58
CA TRP A 483 -16.53 8.75 8.64
C TRP A 483 -17.29 9.83 7.84
N ILE A 484 -18.20 9.41 6.97
CA ILE A 484 -19.02 10.31 6.16
C ILE A 484 -20.21 10.74 7.02
N ALA A 485 -20.07 11.86 7.71
CA ALA A 485 -21.23 12.53 8.29
C ALA A 485 -22.05 13.16 7.16
N SER A 486 -23.43 13.24 7.36
CA SER A 486 -24.30 13.99 6.44
C SER A 486 -23.55 15.14 5.73
N PRO A 487 -23.59 15.30 4.39
CA PRO A 487 -24.80 15.17 3.59
C PRO A 487 -24.79 14.08 2.51
N VAL A 488 -23.90 13.10 2.57
CA VAL A 488 -23.85 12.05 1.54
C VAL A 488 -24.84 10.94 1.86
N ALA A 489 -25.77 10.69 0.93
CA ALA A 489 -26.77 9.64 1.09
C ALA A 489 -26.18 8.23 0.96
N VAL A 490 -26.58 7.33 1.86
CA VAL A 490 -26.23 5.91 1.86
C VAL A 490 -27.47 5.02 1.80
N ASP A 491 -27.29 3.76 1.39
CA ASP A 491 -28.36 2.76 1.47
C ASP A 491 -28.48 2.15 2.89
N ASP A 492 -29.47 1.27 3.09
CA ASP A 492 -29.75 0.61 4.38
C ASP A 492 -28.57 -0.20 4.94
N LYS A 493 -27.55 -0.50 4.10
CA LYS A 493 -26.33 -1.22 4.48
C LYS A 493 -25.13 -0.29 4.64
N GLY A 494 -25.32 1.02 4.46
CA GLY A 494 -24.29 2.03 4.58
C GLY A 494 -23.45 2.26 3.31
N PHE A 495 -23.78 1.65 2.16
CA PHE A 495 -23.09 1.93 0.90
C PHE A 495 -23.52 3.27 0.31
N VAL A 496 -22.57 4.03 -0.25
CA VAL A 496 -22.83 5.35 -0.83
C VAL A 496 -23.69 5.26 -2.09
N LEU A 497 -24.74 6.05 -2.13
CA LEU A 497 -25.63 6.16 -3.28
C LEU A 497 -25.10 7.19 -4.28
N THR A 498 -25.10 6.84 -5.58
CA THR A 498 -24.63 7.71 -6.67
C THR A 498 -25.63 7.78 -7.81
N GLY A 499 -25.54 8.84 -8.65
CA GLY A 499 -26.33 9.01 -9.87
C GLY A 499 -27.84 9.19 -9.61
N ARG A 500 -28.25 9.50 -8.39
CA ARG A 500 -29.67 9.73 -8.06
C ARG A 500 -30.04 11.18 -8.33
N PRO A 501 -31.27 11.44 -8.82
CA PRO A 501 -31.75 12.81 -9.00
C PRO A 501 -31.64 13.62 -7.71
N ASP A 502 -31.11 14.82 -7.82
CA ASP A 502 -31.08 15.78 -6.72
C ASP A 502 -32.50 16.36 -6.49
N PRO A 503 -33.01 16.39 -5.24
CA PRO A 503 -34.29 16.99 -4.94
C PRO A 503 -34.43 18.46 -5.39
N GLY A 504 -33.31 19.18 -5.49
CA GLY A 504 -33.23 20.56 -5.98
C GLY A 504 -33.19 20.67 -7.53
N GLY A 505 -33.25 19.54 -8.27
CA GLY A 505 -33.24 19.51 -9.72
C GLY A 505 -31.85 19.73 -10.36
N ARG A 506 -30.77 19.71 -9.59
CA ARG A 506 -29.40 19.77 -10.11
C ARG A 506 -29.08 18.50 -10.93
N PRO A 507 -28.48 18.63 -12.13
CA PRO A 507 -27.98 17.48 -12.85
C PRO A 507 -26.89 16.77 -12.06
N VAL A 508 -27.07 15.48 -11.77
CA VAL A 508 -26.13 14.62 -11.02
C VAL A 508 -25.46 13.65 -11.99
N LEU A 509 -24.14 13.55 -11.93
CA LEU A 509 -23.37 12.62 -12.75
C LEU A 509 -23.48 11.18 -12.22
N PRO A 510 -23.29 10.15 -13.05
CA PRO A 510 -23.52 8.74 -12.65
C PRO A 510 -22.77 8.27 -11.40
N LEU A 511 -21.55 8.75 -11.15
CA LEU A 511 -20.75 8.42 -9.96
C LEU A 511 -20.75 9.54 -8.90
N GLU A 512 -21.44 10.65 -9.16
CA GLU A 512 -21.61 11.74 -8.21
C GLU A 512 -22.65 11.35 -7.14
N THR A 513 -22.40 11.76 -5.91
CA THR A 513 -23.28 11.52 -4.75
C THR A 513 -24.37 12.59 -4.63
N SER A 514 -25.14 12.54 -3.56
CA SER A 514 -26.08 13.62 -3.18
C SER A 514 -25.40 14.95 -2.86
N SER A 515 -24.10 14.95 -2.57
CA SER A 515 -23.30 16.15 -2.32
C SER A 515 -22.55 16.56 -3.58
N ALA A 516 -22.68 17.84 -3.96
CA ALA A 516 -22.06 18.38 -5.18
C ALA A 516 -20.53 18.27 -5.14
N GLY A 517 -19.89 17.78 -6.21
CA GLY A 517 -18.45 17.60 -6.31
C GLY A 517 -17.90 16.42 -5.49
N VAL A 518 -18.77 15.63 -4.86
CA VAL A 518 -18.41 14.43 -4.14
C VAL A 518 -18.83 13.21 -4.93
N PHE A 519 -17.86 12.36 -5.26
CA PHE A 519 -18.05 11.13 -6.05
C PHE A 519 -17.81 9.89 -5.19
N ALA A 520 -18.35 8.73 -5.57
CA ALA A 520 -18.06 7.46 -4.91
C ALA A 520 -17.81 6.34 -5.92
N ILE A 521 -16.78 5.52 -5.65
CA ILE A 521 -16.33 4.43 -6.51
C ILE A 521 -15.90 3.20 -5.71
N GLY A 522 -15.84 2.06 -6.38
CA GLY A 522 -15.37 0.80 -5.80
C GLY A 522 -16.31 0.26 -4.73
N ASP A 523 -15.75 -0.46 -3.77
CA ASP A 523 -16.51 -1.25 -2.80
C ASP A 523 -17.34 -0.42 -1.81
N ALA A 524 -17.06 0.87 -1.65
CA ALA A 524 -17.85 1.78 -0.84
C ALA A 524 -19.19 2.18 -1.49
N ARG A 525 -19.30 2.05 -2.83
CA ARG A 525 -20.46 2.46 -3.61
C ARG A 525 -21.55 1.38 -3.65
N SER A 526 -22.80 1.80 -3.48
CA SER A 526 -23.98 0.93 -3.64
C SER A 526 -24.08 0.42 -5.09
N GLY A 527 -24.33 -0.88 -5.24
CA GLY A 527 -24.45 -1.53 -6.55
C GLY A 527 -23.12 -1.77 -7.27
N SER A 528 -21.96 -1.47 -6.69
CA SER A 528 -20.66 -1.79 -7.29
C SER A 528 -20.40 -3.30 -7.31
N THR A 529 -19.73 -3.78 -8.37
CA THR A 529 -19.26 -5.16 -8.45
C THR A 529 -17.96 -5.31 -7.65
N LYS A 530 -17.97 -6.16 -6.61
CA LYS A 530 -16.82 -6.36 -5.71
C LYS A 530 -15.70 -7.16 -6.40
N ARG A 531 -14.99 -6.53 -7.34
CA ARG A 531 -13.87 -7.09 -8.11
C ARG A 531 -12.85 -6.00 -8.38
N VAL A 532 -11.57 -6.37 -8.38
CA VAL A 532 -10.46 -5.43 -8.65
C VAL A 532 -10.65 -4.73 -10.00
N ALA A 533 -10.98 -5.48 -11.07
CA ALA A 533 -11.19 -4.92 -12.40
C ALA A 533 -12.35 -3.90 -12.45
N ALA A 534 -13.45 -4.18 -11.75
CA ALA A 534 -14.58 -3.25 -11.67
C ALA A 534 -14.19 -1.96 -10.91
N ALA A 535 -13.48 -2.11 -9.79
CA ALA A 535 -12.98 -0.99 -9.01
C ALA A 535 -12.03 -0.08 -9.83
N VAL A 536 -11.13 -0.68 -10.63
CA VAL A 536 -10.24 0.05 -11.55
C VAL A 536 -11.03 0.75 -12.64
N GLY A 537 -12.05 0.09 -13.22
CA GLY A 537 -12.92 0.68 -14.24
C GLY A 537 -13.70 1.89 -13.71
N GLU A 538 -14.25 1.81 -12.49
CA GLU A 538 -14.92 2.95 -11.85
C GLU A 538 -13.94 4.09 -11.56
N GLY A 539 -12.69 3.77 -11.16
CA GLY A 539 -11.62 4.75 -10.95
C GLY A 539 -11.25 5.51 -12.22
N ALA A 540 -11.25 4.84 -13.37
CA ALA A 540 -11.05 5.49 -14.67
C ALA A 540 -12.27 6.35 -15.05
N ALA A 541 -13.49 5.81 -14.92
CA ALA A 541 -14.72 6.47 -15.33
C ALA A 541 -15.04 7.73 -14.52
N VAL A 542 -14.65 7.80 -13.24
CA VAL A 542 -14.92 8.98 -12.41
C VAL A 542 -14.17 10.22 -12.86
N VAL A 543 -12.99 10.06 -13.50
CA VAL A 543 -12.14 11.19 -13.88
C VAL A 543 -12.79 12.05 -14.95
N SER A 544 -13.43 11.44 -15.97
CA SER A 544 -14.18 12.19 -16.96
C SER A 544 -15.32 13.01 -16.36
N GLN A 545 -15.97 12.48 -15.32
CA GLN A 545 -17.05 13.17 -14.61
C GLN A 545 -16.52 14.30 -13.72
N ILE A 546 -15.33 14.13 -13.15
CA ILE A 546 -14.64 15.20 -12.40
C ILE A 546 -14.31 16.36 -13.34
N HIS A 547 -13.75 16.11 -14.52
CA HIS A 547 -13.52 17.16 -15.51
C HIS A 547 -14.81 17.88 -15.92
N GLU A 548 -15.87 17.15 -16.14
CA GLU A 548 -17.18 17.73 -16.46
C GLU A 548 -17.69 18.62 -15.30
N TYR A 549 -17.58 18.15 -14.05
CA TYR A 549 -17.95 18.94 -12.87
C TYR A 549 -17.10 20.21 -12.75
N LEU A 550 -15.77 20.09 -12.83
CA LEU A 550 -14.83 21.21 -12.70
C LEU A 550 -15.04 22.26 -13.80
N SER A 551 -15.36 21.83 -15.02
CA SER A 551 -15.66 22.75 -16.13
C SER A 551 -16.95 23.55 -15.92
N ARG A 552 -17.97 22.95 -15.30
CA ARG A 552 -19.23 23.63 -14.94
C ARG A 552 -19.05 24.61 -13.80
N ALA A 553 -18.14 24.29 -12.85
CA ALA A 553 -17.87 25.11 -11.67
C ALA A 553 -16.88 26.26 -11.96
N ALA A 554 -16.17 26.24 -13.08
CA ALA A 554 -15.32 27.36 -13.49
C ALA A 554 -16.20 28.58 -13.83
N PRO A 555 -15.91 29.79 -13.28
CA PRO A 555 -16.64 30.97 -13.72
C PRO A 555 -16.46 31.15 -15.22
N ASN A 556 -17.57 31.36 -15.95
CA ASN A 556 -17.56 31.73 -17.36
C ASN A 556 -16.76 33.03 -17.57
N ILE A 557 -15.44 32.91 -17.71
CA ILE A 557 -14.63 34.00 -18.30
C ILE A 557 -14.94 33.95 -19.81
N ARG A 558 -16.11 34.46 -20.20
CA ARG A 558 -16.31 34.88 -21.57
C ARG A 558 -15.34 36.03 -21.81
N THR A 559 -14.24 35.78 -22.48
CA THR A 559 -13.47 36.82 -23.17
C THR A 559 -14.44 37.51 -24.08
N ALA A 560 -14.88 38.72 -23.71
CA ALA A 560 -15.46 39.66 -24.61
C ALA A 560 -14.39 39.95 -25.69
N SER A 561 -14.60 39.43 -26.87
CA SER A 561 -13.85 39.77 -28.07
C SER A 561 -14.08 41.21 -28.49
#